data_c00f78d92a8cee923ed9b7c7e89fbcfc
#
_entry.id   c00f78d92a8cee923ed9b7c7e89fbcfc
#
_cell.length_a   1.000
_cell.length_b   1.000
_cell.length_c   1.000
_cell.angle_alpha   90.00
_cell.angle_beta   90.00
_cell.angle_gamma   90.00
#
_symmetry.space_group_name_H-M   'P 1'
#
loop_
_entity.id
_entity.type
_entity.pdbx_description
1 polymer ?
#
loop_
_entity_poly.entity_id
_entity_poly.type
_entity_poly.pdbx_seq_one_letter_code
_entity_poly.pdbx_strand_id
1 'polypeptide(L)'
;MCRAKWLALGVLALGLIASKAMAFETVREAARGQTVYFNAWGGSTQINDYIAWVAGEVADRFGIELVHVKLTDTSEAVSRVLAEKAAGQTTGGSVDLVWINGENFLAMKENDLLYGPFAFDLPNFDLVDTEGKPTTLIDFTEPTEGLESPWGMAQFVLIHDSASLPEPPADLATLAAWAKDNPGRFTFPSPPDFIGATFLKHVLHAAVDDPEILTAAPDPATATGHLAPVWTWLDDLQPALWRGGRAFPANGPALHQLFEDGEVALTMAFNPAEASSLVLDGRFPETTRSYTLADGSIGNTHFVAIPFNSDATEAARVVADFLLSPEAQARKQDPQHWGDFTVLDLDKLAPEDRALFDAIEFHPATLPPGQLGDTLLEPHAAWMDLIEAGWRDRYGS
;
A
#
# COMPACT_ATOMS: atom_id res chain seq x y z
N MET A 1 -0.80 16.58 46.39
CA MET A 1 -1.91 15.81 45.81
C MET A 1 -1.66 15.40 44.30
N CYS A 2 -0.61 15.89 43.64
CA CYS A 2 -0.37 15.57 42.18
C CYS A 2 0.33 14.23 41.91
N ARG A 3 1.18 13.73 42.82
CA ARG A 3 1.93 12.47 42.62
C ARG A 3 1.08 11.19 42.69
N ALA A 4 -0.06 11.20 43.40
CA ALA A 4 -0.91 10.02 43.51
C ALA A 4 -1.77 9.74 42.27
N LYS A 5 -2.07 10.76 41.47
CA LYS A 5 -2.86 10.59 40.24
C LYS A 5 -2.06 9.93 39.09
N TRP A 6 -0.76 10.19 39.00
CA TRP A 6 0.09 9.59 37.99
C TRP A 6 0.38 8.09 38.23
N LEU A 7 0.51 7.70 39.54
CA LEU A 7 0.65 6.28 39.89
C LEU A 7 -0.62 5.46 39.60
N ALA A 8 -1.80 6.06 39.80
CA ALA A 8 -3.07 5.36 39.55
C ALA A 8 -3.33 5.14 38.05
N LEU A 9 -2.97 6.10 37.17
CA LEU A 9 -3.08 5.94 35.72
C LEU A 9 -2.11 4.88 35.19
N GLY A 10 -0.87 4.85 35.69
CA GLY A 10 0.13 3.85 35.24
C GLY A 10 -0.26 2.42 35.62
N VAL A 11 -0.88 2.21 36.80
CA VAL A 11 -1.34 0.88 37.26
C VAL A 11 -2.57 0.42 36.50
N LEU A 12 -3.48 1.34 36.10
CA LEU A 12 -4.63 1.00 35.25
C LEU A 12 -4.21 0.62 33.82
N ALA A 13 -3.27 1.36 33.21
CA ALA A 13 -2.77 1.06 31.88
C ALA A 13 -2.04 -0.29 31.81
N LEU A 14 -1.17 -0.59 32.77
CA LEU A 14 -0.49 -1.89 32.89
C LEU A 14 -1.48 -3.05 33.09
N GLY A 15 -2.57 -2.84 33.84
CA GLY A 15 -3.61 -3.85 34.04
C GLY A 15 -4.41 -4.15 32.77
N LEU A 16 -4.66 -3.16 31.92
CA LEU A 16 -5.37 -3.30 30.64
C LEU A 16 -4.51 -4.03 29.61
N ILE A 17 -3.22 -3.70 29.49
CA ILE A 17 -2.28 -4.36 28.57
C ILE A 17 -2.11 -5.84 28.95
N ALA A 18 -1.94 -6.14 30.24
CA ALA A 18 -1.83 -7.53 30.71
C ALA A 18 -3.12 -8.33 30.45
N SER A 19 -4.29 -7.71 30.57
CA SER A 19 -5.58 -8.33 30.26
C SER A 19 -5.76 -8.65 28.78
N LYS A 20 -5.36 -7.73 27.89
CA LYS A 20 -5.41 -7.90 26.44
C LYS A 20 -4.48 -9.06 25.99
N ALA A 21 -3.24 -9.07 26.48
CA ALA A 21 -2.28 -10.13 26.19
C ALA A 21 -2.78 -11.51 26.67
N MET A 22 -3.35 -11.62 27.87
CA MET A 22 -3.95 -12.88 28.38
C MET A 22 -5.15 -13.34 27.55
N ALA A 23 -6.02 -12.42 27.14
CA ALA A 23 -7.16 -12.76 26.28
C ALA A 23 -6.69 -13.27 24.91
N PHE A 24 -5.64 -12.68 24.35
CA PHE A 24 -5.09 -13.07 23.06
C PHE A 24 -4.36 -14.42 23.10
N GLU A 25 -3.83 -14.84 24.25
CA GLU A 25 -3.24 -16.17 24.41
C GLU A 25 -4.28 -17.29 24.15
N THR A 26 -5.53 -17.09 24.57
CA THR A 26 -6.62 -18.03 24.24
C THR A 26 -6.87 -18.10 22.71
N VAL A 27 -6.72 -16.98 22.00
CA VAL A 27 -6.81 -16.96 20.54
C VAL A 27 -5.66 -17.76 19.91
N ARG A 28 -4.42 -17.58 20.43
CA ARG A 28 -3.24 -18.34 19.97
C ARG A 28 -3.39 -19.86 20.20
N GLU A 29 -3.96 -20.27 21.34
CA GLU A 29 -4.24 -21.67 21.61
C GLU A 29 -5.27 -22.26 20.63
N ALA A 30 -6.34 -21.52 20.35
CA ALA A 30 -7.39 -21.95 19.40
C ALA A 30 -6.89 -21.98 17.95
N ALA A 31 -5.92 -21.12 17.60
CA ALA A 31 -5.33 -21.04 16.26
C ALA A 31 -4.47 -22.25 15.87
N ARG A 32 -3.96 -23.03 16.85
CA ARG A 32 -3.05 -24.14 16.58
C ARG A 32 -3.68 -25.20 15.67
N GLY A 33 -2.92 -25.57 14.62
CA GLY A 33 -3.33 -26.59 13.65
C GLY A 33 -4.32 -26.08 12.60
N GLN A 34 -4.66 -24.79 12.63
CA GLN A 34 -5.47 -24.19 11.57
C GLN A 34 -4.59 -23.85 10.35
N THR A 35 -5.20 -23.85 9.16
CA THR A 35 -4.60 -23.38 7.91
C THR A 35 -5.23 -22.05 7.54
N VAL A 36 -4.41 -21.03 7.25
CA VAL A 36 -4.84 -19.71 6.79
C VAL A 36 -4.53 -19.55 5.32
N TYR A 37 -5.54 -19.41 4.49
CA TYR A 37 -5.40 -19.06 3.08
C TYR A 37 -5.28 -17.54 2.94
N PHE A 38 -4.03 -17.04 2.86
CA PHE A 38 -3.71 -15.65 2.72
C PHE A 38 -3.72 -15.25 1.25
N ASN A 39 -4.75 -14.56 0.82
CA ASN A 39 -4.93 -14.04 -0.53
C ASN A 39 -4.22 -12.69 -0.64
N ALA A 40 -3.10 -12.67 -1.36
CA ALA A 40 -2.24 -11.49 -1.48
C ALA A 40 -1.65 -11.39 -2.89
N TRP A 41 -1.35 -10.15 -3.33
CA TRP A 41 -0.72 -9.91 -4.61
C TRP A 41 0.62 -10.66 -4.74
N GLY A 42 0.81 -11.33 -5.87
CA GLY A 42 1.93 -12.23 -6.11
C GLY A 42 2.93 -11.78 -7.18
N GLY A 43 2.87 -10.50 -7.60
CA GLY A 43 3.64 -10.01 -8.75
C GLY A 43 5.13 -9.66 -8.47
N SER A 44 5.58 -9.74 -7.20
CA SER A 44 6.98 -9.48 -6.81
C SER A 44 7.58 -10.68 -6.11
N THR A 45 8.84 -11.02 -6.46
CA THR A 45 9.59 -12.09 -5.81
C THR A 45 9.87 -11.75 -4.34
N GLN A 46 10.28 -10.52 -4.04
CA GLN A 46 10.61 -10.06 -2.69
C GLN A 46 9.38 -10.17 -1.76
N ILE A 47 8.22 -9.74 -2.23
CA ILE A 47 6.95 -9.86 -1.48
C ILE A 47 6.61 -11.33 -1.24
N ASN A 48 6.73 -12.17 -2.27
CA ASN A 48 6.48 -13.61 -2.14
C ASN A 48 7.42 -14.28 -1.13
N ASP A 49 8.70 -13.89 -1.13
CA ASP A 49 9.71 -14.42 -0.22
C ASP A 49 9.47 -13.93 1.22
N TYR A 50 9.04 -12.68 1.41
CA TYR A 50 8.63 -12.17 2.71
C TYR A 50 7.43 -12.95 3.27
N ILE A 51 6.39 -13.17 2.48
CA ILE A 51 5.21 -13.95 2.90
C ILE A 51 5.59 -15.41 3.19
N ALA A 52 6.51 -15.99 2.42
CA ALA A 52 7.02 -17.34 2.68
C ALA A 52 7.81 -17.42 4.00
N TRP A 53 8.59 -16.38 4.33
CA TRP A 53 9.26 -16.26 5.62
C TRP A 53 8.23 -16.13 6.76
N VAL A 54 7.20 -15.29 6.63
CA VAL A 54 6.10 -15.19 7.61
C VAL A 54 5.45 -16.57 7.82
N ALA A 55 5.21 -17.32 6.74
CA ALA A 55 4.64 -18.67 6.84
C ALA A 55 5.51 -19.62 7.67
N GLY A 56 6.84 -19.56 7.52
CA GLY A 56 7.79 -20.32 8.36
C GLY A 56 7.69 -19.93 9.83
N GLU A 57 7.73 -18.61 10.13
CA GLU A 57 7.69 -18.10 11.49
C GLU A 57 6.38 -18.45 12.23
N VAL A 58 5.23 -18.30 11.56
CA VAL A 58 3.94 -18.62 12.21
C VAL A 58 3.73 -20.12 12.38
N ALA A 59 4.32 -20.93 11.49
CA ALA A 59 4.32 -22.39 11.66
C ALA A 59 5.16 -22.81 12.87
N ASP A 60 6.37 -22.30 12.99
CA ASP A 60 7.32 -22.67 14.05
C ASP A 60 6.86 -22.18 15.43
N ARG A 61 6.33 -20.94 15.51
CA ARG A 61 5.95 -20.31 16.79
C ARG A 61 4.55 -20.66 17.25
N PHE A 62 3.60 -20.73 16.32
CA PHE A 62 2.17 -20.83 16.66
C PHE A 62 1.53 -22.10 16.16
N GLY A 63 2.22 -22.90 15.31
CA GLY A 63 1.67 -24.12 14.73
C GLY A 63 0.54 -23.85 13.74
N ILE A 64 0.61 -22.71 13.03
CA ILE A 64 -0.34 -22.28 12.00
C ILE A 64 0.27 -22.57 10.63
N GLU A 65 -0.48 -23.19 9.73
CA GLU A 65 -0.11 -23.31 8.32
C GLU A 65 -0.61 -22.08 7.55
N LEU A 66 0.31 -21.25 7.02
CA LEU A 66 -0.01 -20.09 6.17
C LEU A 66 0.22 -20.45 4.71
N VAL A 67 -0.84 -20.41 3.90
CA VAL A 67 -0.80 -20.68 2.47
C VAL A 67 -0.98 -19.39 1.69
N HIS A 68 0.07 -18.92 1.01
CA HIS A 68 -0.02 -17.74 0.14
C HIS A 68 -0.79 -18.08 -1.15
N VAL A 69 -2.01 -17.57 -1.28
CA VAL A 69 -2.81 -17.63 -2.51
C VAL A 69 -2.50 -16.37 -3.33
N LYS A 70 -1.66 -16.54 -4.36
CA LYS A 70 -1.17 -15.42 -5.18
C LYS A 70 -2.28 -14.87 -6.08
N LEU A 71 -2.58 -13.59 -5.93
CA LEU A 71 -3.52 -12.85 -6.75
C LEU A 71 -2.79 -12.00 -7.78
N THR A 72 -3.42 -11.77 -8.91
CA THR A 72 -3.04 -10.71 -9.86
C THR A 72 -3.63 -9.37 -9.42
N ASP A 73 -4.86 -9.42 -8.87
CA ASP A 73 -5.59 -8.27 -8.35
C ASP A 73 -6.46 -8.68 -7.15
N THR A 74 -6.57 -7.80 -6.14
CA THR A 74 -7.33 -8.06 -4.91
C THR A 74 -8.83 -8.25 -5.17
N SER A 75 -9.37 -7.63 -6.20
CA SER A 75 -10.78 -7.79 -6.60
C SER A 75 -11.19 -9.23 -6.92
N GLU A 76 -10.22 -10.12 -7.23
CA GLU A 76 -10.46 -11.55 -7.41
C GLU A 76 -10.93 -12.21 -6.09
N ALA A 77 -10.30 -11.84 -4.95
CA ALA A 77 -10.70 -12.33 -3.64
C ALA A 77 -12.04 -11.74 -3.21
N VAL A 78 -12.23 -10.42 -3.41
CA VAL A 78 -13.50 -9.72 -3.10
C VAL A 78 -14.67 -10.36 -3.86
N SER A 79 -14.53 -10.58 -5.17
CA SER A 79 -15.54 -11.21 -6.01
C SER A 79 -15.88 -12.63 -5.55
N ARG A 80 -14.88 -13.39 -5.07
CA ARG A 80 -15.06 -14.74 -4.55
C ARG A 80 -15.87 -14.73 -3.26
N VAL A 81 -15.50 -13.90 -2.28
CA VAL A 81 -16.22 -13.77 -1.00
C VAL A 81 -17.65 -13.28 -1.22
N LEU A 82 -17.87 -12.35 -2.15
CA LEU A 82 -19.20 -11.87 -2.53
C LEU A 82 -20.06 -12.99 -3.13
N ALA A 83 -19.48 -13.83 -4.01
CA ALA A 83 -20.17 -14.98 -4.59
C ALA A 83 -20.52 -16.04 -3.52
N GLU A 84 -19.62 -16.30 -2.56
CA GLU A 84 -19.87 -17.19 -1.42
C GLU A 84 -21.04 -16.68 -0.56
N LYS A 85 -21.07 -15.37 -0.24
CA LYS A 85 -22.20 -14.75 0.46
C LYS A 85 -23.51 -14.90 -0.32
N ALA A 86 -23.49 -14.62 -1.61
CA ALA A 86 -24.67 -14.76 -2.47
C ALA A 86 -25.16 -16.23 -2.55
N ALA A 87 -24.27 -17.19 -2.43
CA ALA A 87 -24.62 -18.63 -2.34
C ALA A 87 -25.09 -19.07 -0.92
N GLY A 88 -25.12 -18.14 0.05
CA GLY A 88 -25.50 -18.44 1.43
C GLY A 88 -24.41 -19.17 2.26
N GLN A 89 -23.16 -19.13 1.82
CA GLN A 89 -22.02 -19.75 2.50
C GLN A 89 -21.54 -18.82 3.63
N THR A 90 -22.00 -19.08 4.85
CA THR A 90 -21.67 -18.29 6.04
C THR A 90 -20.48 -18.83 6.84
N THR A 91 -19.94 -19.97 6.47
CA THR A 91 -18.74 -20.64 7.03
C THR A 91 -18.03 -21.39 5.92
N GLY A 92 -16.78 -21.80 6.13
CA GLY A 92 -16.00 -22.53 5.15
C GLY A 92 -15.64 -21.71 3.92
N GLY A 93 -15.42 -20.42 4.11
CA GLY A 93 -14.96 -19.54 3.04
C GLY A 93 -13.61 -19.97 2.48
N SER A 94 -13.34 -19.62 1.23
CA SER A 94 -12.07 -19.96 0.57
C SER A 94 -10.95 -18.94 0.80
N VAL A 95 -11.25 -17.85 1.55
CA VAL A 95 -10.34 -16.77 1.91
C VAL A 95 -10.37 -16.60 3.41
N ASP A 96 -9.20 -16.70 4.08
CA ASP A 96 -9.11 -16.48 5.52
C ASP A 96 -8.45 -15.16 5.89
N LEU A 97 -7.53 -14.71 5.08
CA LEU A 97 -6.88 -13.42 5.19
C LEU A 97 -6.70 -12.82 3.80
N VAL A 98 -6.91 -11.53 3.64
CA VAL A 98 -6.73 -10.85 2.36
C VAL A 98 -5.92 -9.57 2.56
N TRP A 99 -4.90 -9.35 1.71
CA TRP A 99 -4.25 -8.06 1.57
C TRP A 99 -5.17 -7.15 0.77
N ILE A 100 -5.59 -6.04 1.37
CA ILE A 100 -6.66 -5.20 0.86
C ILE A 100 -6.35 -3.73 1.09
N ASN A 101 -6.92 -2.86 0.28
CA ASN A 101 -7.03 -1.43 0.48
C ASN A 101 -8.05 -0.81 -0.51
N GLY A 102 -8.40 0.45 -0.26
CA GLY A 102 -9.16 1.33 -1.15
C GLY A 102 -10.54 0.81 -1.52
N GLU A 103 -10.83 0.80 -2.82
CA GLU A 103 -12.13 0.39 -3.36
C GLU A 103 -12.50 -1.06 -2.99
N ASN A 104 -11.50 -1.92 -2.81
CA ASN A 104 -11.71 -3.31 -2.40
C ASN A 104 -12.19 -3.41 -0.95
N PHE A 105 -11.59 -2.61 -0.04
CA PHE A 105 -12.05 -2.51 1.34
C PHE A 105 -13.46 -1.91 1.41
N LEU A 106 -13.71 -0.80 0.74
CA LEU A 106 -15.02 -0.18 0.65
C LEU A 106 -16.08 -1.19 0.16
N ALA A 107 -15.80 -1.91 -0.93
CA ALA A 107 -16.71 -2.92 -1.47
C ALA A 107 -17.00 -4.05 -0.48
N MET A 108 -15.99 -4.52 0.28
CA MET A 108 -16.21 -5.53 1.32
C MET A 108 -17.02 -4.98 2.50
N LYS A 109 -16.75 -3.74 2.92
CA LYS A 109 -17.44 -3.06 4.02
C LYS A 109 -18.91 -2.83 3.69
N GLU A 110 -19.21 -2.24 2.53
CA GLU A 110 -20.59 -1.96 2.09
C GLU A 110 -21.45 -3.20 1.91
N ASN A 111 -20.81 -4.34 1.60
CA ASN A 111 -21.50 -5.61 1.40
C ASN A 111 -21.45 -6.52 2.63
N ASP A 112 -21.07 -6.05 3.83
CA ASP A 112 -20.92 -6.83 5.06
C ASP A 112 -20.12 -8.14 4.84
N LEU A 113 -18.98 -8.05 4.16
CA LEU A 113 -18.11 -9.20 3.86
C LEU A 113 -16.96 -9.38 4.84
N LEU A 114 -16.84 -8.50 5.85
CA LEU A 114 -15.73 -8.46 6.79
C LEU A 114 -16.12 -9.05 8.15
N TYR A 115 -15.16 -9.76 8.75
CA TYR A 115 -15.18 -10.13 10.16
C TYR A 115 -14.58 -9.00 10.99
N GLY A 116 -15.18 -8.68 12.13
CA GLY A 116 -14.60 -7.71 13.05
C GLY A 116 -15.64 -6.91 13.83
N PRO A 117 -15.20 -5.84 14.50
CA PRO A 117 -13.81 -5.35 14.55
C PRO A 117 -12.84 -6.33 15.23
N PHE A 118 -11.60 -6.44 14.77
CA PHE A 118 -10.59 -7.33 15.35
C PHE A 118 -9.22 -6.67 15.54
N ALA A 119 -8.88 -5.68 14.72
CA ALA A 119 -7.53 -5.10 14.68
C ALA A 119 -7.13 -4.46 16.01
N PHE A 120 -8.05 -3.74 16.65
CA PHE A 120 -7.80 -3.08 17.94
C PHE A 120 -7.58 -4.07 19.10
N ASP A 121 -7.93 -5.34 18.93
CA ASP A 121 -7.72 -6.39 19.92
C ASP A 121 -6.34 -7.08 19.76
N LEU A 122 -5.62 -6.83 18.67
CA LEU A 122 -4.28 -7.38 18.46
C LEU A 122 -3.28 -6.75 19.44
N PRO A 123 -2.47 -7.55 20.17
CA PRO A 123 -1.49 -7.01 21.11
C PRO A 123 -0.52 -6.00 20.49
N ASN A 124 0.00 -6.30 19.28
CA ASN A 124 0.96 -5.43 18.59
C ASN A 124 0.32 -4.19 17.96
N PHE A 125 -1.02 -4.08 17.91
CA PHE A 125 -1.69 -2.86 17.45
C PHE A 125 -1.38 -1.66 18.36
N ASP A 126 -1.08 -1.88 19.63
CA ASP A 126 -0.69 -0.81 20.59
C ASP A 126 0.62 -0.11 20.17
N LEU A 127 1.44 -0.75 19.32
CA LEU A 127 2.68 -0.20 18.76
C LEU A 127 2.46 0.62 17.49
N VAL A 128 1.29 0.55 16.88
CA VAL A 128 0.98 1.29 15.64
C VAL A 128 1.01 2.80 15.91
N ASP A 129 1.55 3.54 14.96
CA ASP A 129 1.61 5.01 14.97
C ASP A 129 0.31 5.60 14.42
N THR A 130 -0.73 5.59 15.23
CA THR A 130 -2.05 6.11 14.83
C THR A 130 -2.13 7.65 14.86
N GLU A 131 -1.18 8.33 15.51
CA GLU A 131 -1.13 9.80 15.60
C GLU A 131 -0.24 10.40 14.50
N GLY A 132 0.97 9.85 14.31
CA GLY A 132 1.91 10.33 13.29
C GLY A 132 1.61 9.79 11.88
N LYS A 133 0.85 8.69 11.80
CA LYS A 133 0.46 8.02 10.54
C LYS A 133 -1.06 7.77 10.51
N PRO A 134 -1.88 8.83 10.35
CA PRO A 134 -3.35 8.70 10.44
C PRO A 134 -3.94 7.77 9.37
N THR A 135 -3.26 7.53 8.25
CA THR A 135 -3.65 6.54 7.24
C THR A 135 -3.68 5.11 7.77
N THR A 136 -3.14 4.81 8.95
CA THR A 136 -3.28 3.52 9.61
C THR A 136 -4.69 3.24 10.17
N LEU A 137 -5.53 4.29 10.26
CA LEU A 137 -6.92 4.23 10.70
C LEU A 137 -7.92 4.59 9.61
N ILE A 138 -7.43 5.02 8.45
CA ILE A 138 -8.24 5.46 7.31
C ILE A 138 -7.66 4.81 6.07
N ASP A 139 -8.44 3.93 5.43
CA ASP A 139 -8.09 3.34 4.14
C ASP A 139 -8.68 4.20 3.01
N PHE A 140 -7.81 4.86 2.25
CA PHE A 140 -8.12 5.95 1.34
C PHE A 140 -8.90 7.05 2.07
N THR A 141 -10.20 7.02 2.04
CA THR A 141 -11.07 7.97 2.76
C THR A 141 -12.01 7.27 3.74
N GLU A 142 -11.97 5.93 3.81
CA GLU A 142 -12.86 5.14 4.63
C GLU A 142 -12.23 4.84 6.00
N PRO A 143 -12.90 5.14 7.13
CA PRO A 143 -12.46 4.69 8.44
C PRO A 143 -12.40 3.16 8.50
N THR A 144 -11.26 2.62 8.97
CA THR A 144 -11.08 1.16 9.11
C THR A 144 -12.00 0.53 10.14
N GLU A 145 -12.36 1.28 11.19
CA GLU A 145 -13.21 0.82 12.30
C GLU A 145 -12.74 -0.50 12.94
N GLY A 146 -11.46 -0.84 12.73
CA GLY A 146 -10.86 -2.08 13.21
C GLY A 146 -11.26 -3.34 12.42
N LEU A 147 -11.89 -3.18 11.26
CA LEU A 147 -12.27 -4.28 10.35
C LEU A 147 -11.08 -4.79 9.53
N GLU A 148 -10.00 -4.03 9.51
CA GLU A 148 -8.73 -4.39 8.90
C GLU A 148 -7.56 -3.92 9.78
N SER A 149 -6.42 -4.58 9.65
CA SER A 149 -5.19 -4.29 10.39
C SER A 149 -4.12 -3.74 9.47
N PRO A 150 -3.51 -2.58 9.78
CA PRO A 150 -2.40 -2.05 8.99
C PRO A 150 -1.20 -2.99 9.10
N TRP A 151 -0.40 -3.14 8.04
CA TRP A 151 0.81 -3.97 8.09
C TRP A 151 1.99 -3.44 7.28
N GLY A 152 1.84 -2.31 6.59
CA GLY A 152 2.90 -1.64 5.87
C GLY A 152 2.42 -0.35 5.26
N MET A 153 3.36 0.45 4.77
CA MET A 153 3.11 1.74 4.15
C MET A 153 3.94 1.90 2.91
N ALA A 154 3.35 2.50 1.89
CA ALA A 154 4.05 2.85 0.68
C ALA A 154 3.72 4.28 0.24
N GLN A 155 4.59 4.82 -0.61
CA GLN A 155 4.41 6.14 -1.20
C GLN A 155 4.93 6.13 -2.63
N PHE A 156 4.20 6.76 -3.52
CA PHE A 156 4.55 6.83 -4.93
C PHE A 156 5.86 7.56 -5.14
N VAL A 157 6.74 6.99 -5.96
CA VAL A 157 8.01 7.59 -6.35
C VAL A 157 8.20 7.51 -7.85
N LEU A 158 8.89 8.51 -8.39
CA LEU A 158 9.48 8.47 -9.72
C LEU A 158 10.92 7.99 -9.60
N ILE A 159 11.38 7.31 -10.65
CA ILE A 159 12.70 6.67 -10.70
C ILE A 159 13.41 7.10 -11.98
N HIS A 160 14.68 7.48 -11.87
CA HIS A 160 15.53 7.90 -12.98
C HIS A 160 16.94 7.32 -12.84
N ASP A 161 17.69 7.30 -13.93
CA ASP A 161 19.14 7.07 -13.92
C ASP A 161 19.86 8.42 -13.86
N SER A 162 20.52 8.72 -12.74
CA SER A 162 21.21 10.00 -12.53
C SER A 162 22.43 10.21 -13.43
N ALA A 163 22.94 9.18 -14.09
CA ALA A 163 24.00 9.30 -15.08
C ALA A 163 23.47 9.87 -16.41
N SER A 164 22.26 9.47 -16.81
CA SER A 164 21.62 9.90 -18.06
C SER A 164 20.68 11.07 -17.90
N LEU A 165 20.07 11.23 -16.72
CA LEU A 165 19.17 12.32 -16.33
C LEU A 165 19.57 12.86 -14.95
N PRO A 166 20.63 13.69 -14.82
CA PRO A 166 21.13 14.17 -13.53
C PRO A 166 20.13 15.04 -12.75
N GLU A 167 19.29 15.77 -13.47
CA GLU A 167 18.27 16.66 -12.91
C GLU A 167 16.90 16.27 -13.49
N PRO A 168 16.16 15.37 -12.80
CA PRO A 168 14.84 14.96 -13.25
C PRO A 168 13.81 16.08 -13.03
N PRO A 169 12.67 16.07 -13.77
CA PRO A 169 11.58 17.02 -13.58
C PRO A 169 11.07 17.03 -12.15
N ALA A 170 11.01 18.22 -11.51
CA ALA A 170 10.70 18.33 -10.09
C ALA A 170 9.19 18.30 -9.77
N ASP A 171 8.32 18.64 -10.74
CA ASP A 171 6.87 18.74 -10.59
C ASP A 171 6.17 18.34 -11.90
N LEU A 172 4.84 18.24 -11.91
CA LEU A 172 4.07 17.85 -13.10
C LEU A 172 4.19 18.86 -14.25
N ALA A 173 4.37 20.14 -13.98
CA ALA A 173 4.53 21.17 -15.01
C ALA A 173 5.89 21.01 -15.73
N THR A 174 6.97 20.85 -14.97
CA THR A 174 8.31 20.60 -15.51
C THR A 174 8.41 19.22 -16.15
N LEU A 175 7.69 18.20 -15.66
CA LEU A 175 7.59 16.88 -16.28
C LEU A 175 6.95 16.98 -17.69
N ALA A 176 5.84 17.71 -17.81
CA ALA A 176 5.19 17.91 -19.10
C ALA A 176 6.09 18.69 -20.09
N ALA A 177 6.79 19.72 -19.63
CA ALA A 177 7.74 20.48 -20.45
C ALA A 177 8.91 19.59 -20.90
N TRP A 178 9.52 18.86 -19.95
CA TRP A 178 10.63 17.95 -20.24
C TRP A 178 10.23 16.85 -21.23
N ALA A 179 9.05 16.25 -21.07
CA ALA A 179 8.57 15.20 -21.98
C ALA A 179 8.37 15.72 -23.41
N LYS A 180 7.91 16.97 -23.58
CA LYS A 180 7.80 17.61 -24.90
C LYS A 180 9.16 17.89 -25.56
N ASP A 181 10.17 18.24 -24.76
CA ASP A 181 11.54 18.45 -25.22
C ASP A 181 12.26 17.10 -25.48
N ASN A 182 11.77 16.01 -24.89
CA ASN A 182 12.31 14.65 -25.00
C ASN A 182 11.24 13.64 -25.45
N PRO A 183 10.66 13.81 -26.66
CA PRO A 183 9.52 13.01 -27.09
C PRO A 183 9.84 11.53 -27.13
N GLY A 184 8.92 10.72 -26.61
CA GLY A 184 9.05 9.27 -26.53
C GLY A 184 9.80 8.76 -25.30
N ARG A 185 10.34 9.65 -24.44
CA ARG A 185 11.17 9.27 -23.30
C ARG A 185 10.39 9.13 -21.98
N PHE A 186 9.08 9.35 -21.99
CA PHE A 186 8.19 9.23 -20.85
C PHE A 186 6.89 8.51 -21.21
N THR A 187 6.38 7.71 -20.30
CA THR A 187 5.04 7.12 -20.29
C THR A 187 4.68 6.66 -18.89
N PHE A 188 3.46 6.15 -18.71
CA PHE A 188 2.92 5.56 -17.50
C PHE A 188 2.07 4.33 -17.86
N PRO A 189 1.82 3.39 -16.93
CA PRO A 189 0.95 2.24 -17.19
C PRO A 189 -0.48 2.67 -17.49
N SER A 190 -1.17 1.91 -18.34
CA SER A 190 -2.58 2.18 -18.60
C SER A 190 -3.46 1.81 -17.42
N PRO A 191 -4.41 2.68 -17.00
CA PRO A 191 -5.47 2.22 -16.10
C PRO A 191 -6.19 0.98 -16.66
N PRO A 192 -6.67 0.05 -15.82
CA PRO A 192 -6.80 0.16 -14.37
C PRO A 192 -5.54 -0.26 -13.57
N ASP A 193 -4.35 -0.36 -14.17
CA ASP A 193 -3.13 -0.64 -13.40
C ASP A 193 -2.97 0.38 -12.27
N PHE A 194 -2.68 -0.11 -11.06
CA PHE A 194 -2.61 0.71 -9.84
C PHE A 194 -1.58 1.84 -9.95
N ILE A 195 -0.40 1.59 -10.54
CA ILE A 195 0.66 2.61 -10.69
C ILE A 195 0.23 3.70 -11.68
N GLY A 196 -0.36 3.30 -12.81
CA GLY A 196 -0.86 4.24 -13.82
C GLY A 196 -2.03 5.07 -13.29
N ALA A 197 -2.95 4.42 -12.58
CA ALA A 197 -4.06 5.07 -11.90
C ALA A 197 -3.57 6.08 -10.85
N THR A 198 -2.57 5.71 -10.04
CA THR A 198 -1.97 6.60 -9.04
C THR A 198 -1.29 7.80 -9.69
N PHE A 199 -0.59 7.62 -10.81
CA PHE A 199 -0.04 8.76 -11.56
C PHE A 199 -1.14 9.74 -12.00
N LEU A 200 -2.27 9.24 -12.49
CA LEU A 200 -3.40 10.11 -12.86
C LEU A 200 -4.05 10.81 -11.66
N LYS A 201 -4.06 10.18 -10.49
CA LYS A 201 -4.50 10.82 -9.23
C LYS A 201 -3.58 12.00 -8.86
N HIS A 202 -2.26 11.92 -9.08
CA HIS A 202 -1.38 13.09 -8.90
C HIS A 202 -1.75 14.23 -9.85
N VAL A 203 -2.06 13.92 -11.10
CA VAL A 203 -2.53 14.93 -12.06
C VAL A 203 -3.86 15.54 -11.60
N LEU A 204 -4.77 14.73 -11.01
CA LEU A 204 -6.02 15.23 -10.43
C LEU A 204 -5.77 16.15 -9.23
N HIS A 205 -4.87 15.77 -8.30
CA HIS A 205 -4.50 16.64 -7.17
C HIS A 205 -3.98 18.00 -7.63
N ALA A 206 -3.13 18.02 -8.64
CA ALA A 206 -2.60 19.27 -9.19
C ALA A 206 -3.64 20.06 -10.01
N ALA A 207 -4.73 19.43 -10.42
CA ALA A 207 -5.78 20.07 -11.24
C ALA A 207 -6.90 20.70 -10.41
N VAL A 208 -6.99 20.43 -9.10
CA VAL A 208 -8.02 20.98 -8.22
C VAL A 208 -7.42 22.07 -7.32
N ASP A 209 -8.17 23.17 -7.12
CA ASP A 209 -7.74 24.25 -6.22
C ASP A 209 -7.88 23.88 -4.73
N ASP A 210 -8.82 22.99 -4.40
CA ASP A 210 -9.10 22.54 -3.05
C ASP A 210 -9.04 21.00 -2.98
N PRO A 211 -7.93 20.42 -2.48
CA PRO A 211 -7.79 18.97 -2.38
C PRO A 211 -8.81 18.29 -1.45
N GLU A 212 -9.46 19.03 -0.53
CA GLU A 212 -10.46 18.45 0.37
C GLU A 212 -11.66 17.88 -0.40
N ILE A 213 -11.97 18.41 -1.59
CA ILE A 213 -13.05 17.84 -2.43
C ILE A 213 -12.79 16.39 -2.85
N LEU A 214 -11.53 15.96 -2.87
CA LEU A 214 -11.14 14.61 -3.25
C LEU A 214 -11.37 13.58 -2.14
N THR A 215 -11.59 14.03 -0.90
CA THR A 215 -11.83 13.15 0.24
C THR A 215 -13.26 12.59 0.30
N ALA A 216 -14.16 13.11 -0.50
CA ALA A 216 -15.54 12.66 -0.61
C ALA A 216 -15.86 12.13 -2.01
N ALA A 217 -16.93 11.35 -2.12
CA ALA A 217 -17.42 10.91 -3.42
C ALA A 217 -17.71 12.11 -4.33
N PRO A 218 -17.34 12.04 -5.63
CA PRO A 218 -17.54 13.14 -6.56
C PRO A 218 -19.02 13.48 -6.74
N ASP A 219 -19.34 14.77 -6.65
CA ASP A 219 -20.68 15.23 -7.02
C ASP A 219 -20.84 15.11 -8.56
N PRO A 220 -21.83 14.33 -9.05
CA PRO A 220 -22.05 14.15 -10.48
C PRO A 220 -22.25 15.46 -11.26
N ALA A 221 -22.72 16.53 -10.59
CA ALA A 221 -22.94 17.82 -11.24
C ALA A 221 -21.64 18.59 -11.50
N THR A 222 -20.57 18.38 -10.70
CA THR A 222 -19.30 19.13 -10.76
C THR A 222 -18.10 18.28 -11.17
N ALA A 223 -18.16 16.96 -11.00
CA ALA A 223 -17.04 16.04 -11.24
C ALA A 223 -16.41 16.20 -12.63
N THR A 224 -17.22 16.35 -13.68
CA THR A 224 -16.70 16.59 -15.04
C THR A 224 -15.87 17.87 -15.13
N GLY A 225 -16.26 18.90 -14.39
CA GLY A 225 -15.50 20.18 -14.32
C GLY A 225 -14.14 20.01 -13.67
N HIS A 226 -14.06 19.22 -12.58
CA HIS A 226 -12.81 18.93 -11.89
C HIS A 226 -11.86 18.03 -12.70
N LEU A 227 -12.41 17.12 -13.51
CA LEU A 227 -11.63 16.25 -14.38
C LEU A 227 -11.19 16.94 -15.70
N ALA A 228 -11.84 18.02 -16.13
CA ALA A 228 -11.51 18.65 -17.39
C ALA A 228 -10.05 19.13 -17.50
N PRO A 229 -9.42 19.72 -16.46
CA PRO A 229 -8.00 20.09 -16.50
C PRO A 229 -7.08 18.87 -16.61
N VAL A 230 -7.42 17.74 -15.99
CA VAL A 230 -6.67 16.48 -16.09
C VAL A 230 -6.59 16.04 -17.56
N TRP A 231 -7.73 16.02 -18.24
CA TRP A 231 -7.79 15.63 -19.65
C TRP A 231 -7.07 16.63 -20.55
N THR A 232 -7.19 17.93 -20.26
CA THR A 232 -6.47 18.96 -21.01
C THR A 232 -4.96 18.78 -20.91
N TRP A 233 -4.45 18.49 -19.70
CA TRP A 233 -3.04 18.22 -19.46
C TRP A 233 -2.56 16.94 -20.18
N LEU A 234 -3.35 15.87 -20.16
CA LEU A 234 -3.03 14.61 -20.84
C LEU A 234 -3.08 14.75 -22.38
N ASP A 235 -4.09 15.41 -22.93
CA ASP A 235 -4.22 15.66 -24.38
C ASP A 235 -3.02 16.46 -24.92
N ASP A 236 -2.53 17.43 -24.14
CA ASP A 236 -1.37 18.24 -24.48
C ASP A 236 -0.04 17.46 -24.37
N LEU A 237 0.03 16.50 -23.44
CA LEU A 237 1.20 15.65 -23.22
C LEU A 237 1.27 14.46 -24.18
N GLN A 238 0.10 13.89 -24.55
CA GLN A 238 -0.01 12.62 -25.29
C GLN A 238 0.93 12.49 -26.49
N PRO A 239 1.06 13.50 -27.40
CA PRO A 239 1.94 13.36 -28.55
C PRO A 239 3.43 13.19 -28.21
N ALA A 240 3.83 13.62 -27.01
CA ALA A 240 5.20 13.51 -26.52
C ALA A 240 5.49 12.21 -25.76
N LEU A 241 4.46 11.46 -25.41
CA LEU A 241 4.62 10.18 -24.72
C LEU A 241 5.29 9.11 -25.60
N TRP A 242 5.79 8.06 -24.97
CA TRP A 242 6.32 6.88 -25.64
C TRP A 242 5.35 6.39 -26.75
N ARG A 243 5.91 6.09 -27.93
CA ARG A 243 5.13 5.76 -29.15
C ARG A 243 4.06 6.78 -29.53
N GLY A 244 4.26 8.06 -29.12
CA GLY A 244 3.30 9.13 -29.41
C GLY A 244 1.96 8.95 -28.71
N GLY A 245 1.95 8.35 -27.52
CA GLY A 245 0.77 8.09 -26.72
C GLY A 245 -0.26 7.16 -27.37
N ARG A 246 0.17 6.31 -28.30
CA ARG A 246 -0.69 5.31 -28.97
C ARG A 246 -0.60 3.92 -28.36
N ALA A 247 0.31 3.74 -27.42
CA ALA A 247 0.48 2.51 -26.66
C ALA A 247 0.99 2.87 -25.26
N PHE A 248 0.57 2.10 -24.28
CA PHE A 248 0.94 2.26 -22.88
C PHE A 248 1.39 0.90 -22.33
N PRO A 249 2.36 0.84 -21.41
CA PRO A 249 2.67 -0.41 -20.71
C PRO A 249 1.44 -0.89 -19.92
N ALA A 250 1.28 -2.21 -19.84
CA ALA A 250 0.10 -2.81 -19.22
C ALA A 250 0.11 -2.68 -17.68
N ASN A 251 1.30 -2.55 -17.08
CA ASN A 251 1.49 -2.49 -15.62
C ASN A 251 2.87 -1.93 -15.26
N GLY A 252 3.11 -1.73 -13.96
CA GLY A 252 4.40 -1.27 -13.44
C GLY A 252 5.59 -2.10 -13.90
N PRO A 253 5.59 -3.44 -13.77
CA PRO A 253 6.67 -4.29 -14.29
C PRO A 253 6.98 -4.10 -15.80
N ALA A 254 5.95 -3.88 -16.62
CA ALA A 254 6.16 -3.58 -18.05
C ALA A 254 6.79 -2.20 -18.27
N LEU A 255 6.46 -1.20 -17.45
CA LEU A 255 7.12 0.10 -17.47
C LEU A 255 8.59 0.00 -17.02
N HIS A 256 8.88 -0.79 -15.98
CA HIS A 256 10.25 -1.06 -15.54
C HIS A 256 11.09 -1.69 -16.66
N GLN A 257 10.51 -2.60 -17.44
CA GLN A 257 11.20 -3.19 -18.59
C GLN A 257 11.56 -2.13 -19.64
N LEU A 258 10.66 -1.17 -19.94
CA LEU A 258 10.98 -0.07 -20.87
C LEU A 258 12.12 0.82 -20.36
N PHE A 259 12.19 1.02 -19.04
CA PHE A 259 13.28 1.78 -18.41
C PHE A 259 14.60 0.99 -18.47
N GLU A 260 14.57 -0.30 -18.14
CA GLU A 260 15.72 -1.22 -18.24
C GLU A 260 16.27 -1.27 -19.66
N ASP A 261 15.41 -1.34 -20.69
CA ASP A 261 15.77 -1.33 -22.11
C ASP A 261 16.23 0.06 -22.60
N GLY A 262 16.13 1.11 -21.75
CA GLY A 262 16.48 2.48 -22.12
C GLY A 262 15.51 3.13 -23.11
N GLU A 263 14.30 2.59 -23.30
CA GLU A 263 13.27 3.18 -24.16
C GLU A 263 12.69 4.45 -23.50
N VAL A 264 12.49 4.44 -22.18
CA VAL A 264 12.07 5.61 -21.40
C VAL A 264 13.17 6.04 -20.43
N ALA A 265 13.13 7.29 -19.98
CA ALA A 265 14.11 7.86 -19.06
C ALA A 265 13.59 7.92 -17.61
N LEU A 266 12.30 7.72 -17.43
CA LEU A 266 11.62 7.71 -16.12
C LEU A 266 10.75 6.48 -16.02
N THR A 267 10.75 5.87 -14.84
CA THR A 267 9.77 4.88 -14.41
C THR A 267 9.18 5.29 -13.07
N MET A 268 8.25 4.53 -12.52
CA MET A 268 7.56 4.86 -11.28
C MET A 268 7.18 3.61 -10.50
N ALA A 269 7.11 3.75 -9.18
CA ALA A 269 6.69 2.68 -8.29
C ALA A 269 5.88 3.24 -7.13
N PHE A 270 5.09 2.41 -6.48
CA PHE A 270 4.41 2.78 -5.24
C PHE A 270 5.21 2.35 -3.99
N ASN A 271 6.24 1.54 -4.17
CA ASN A 271 7.20 1.19 -3.12
C ASN A 271 8.48 2.02 -3.29
N PRO A 272 8.86 2.88 -2.32
CA PRO A 272 10.07 3.70 -2.41
C PRO A 272 11.37 2.90 -2.51
N ALA A 273 11.38 1.62 -2.12
CA ALA A 273 12.53 0.74 -2.21
C ALA A 273 12.57 -0.11 -3.49
N GLU A 274 11.55 -0.04 -4.36
CA GLU A 274 11.49 -0.83 -5.60
C GLU A 274 12.74 -0.62 -6.46
N ALA A 275 13.19 0.64 -6.59
CA ALA A 275 14.38 0.96 -7.37
C ALA A 275 15.63 0.25 -6.84
N SER A 276 15.81 0.16 -5.52
CA SER A 276 16.96 -0.52 -4.93
C SER A 276 16.88 -2.03 -5.11
N SER A 277 15.72 -2.63 -5.00
CA SER A 277 15.53 -4.05 -5.28
C SER A 277 15.94 -4.39 -6.73
N LEU A 278 15.52 -3.57 -7.69
CA LEU A 278 15.86 -3.75 -9.10
C LEU A 278 17.35 -3.48 -9.41
N VAL A 279 18.02 -2.59 -8.67
CA VAL A 279 19.49 -2.41 -8.74
C VAL A 279 20.20 -3.64 -8.18
N LEU A 280 19.80 -4.14 -7.02
CA LEU A 280 20.39 -5.33 -6.40
C LEU A 280 20.22 -6.59 -7.25
N ASP A 281 19.12 -6.70 -7.98
CA ASP A 281 18.85 -7.76 -8.95
C ASP A 281 19.65 -7.59 -10.27
N GLY A 282 20.41 -6.49 -10.41
CA GLY A 282 21.21 -6.18 -11.61
C GLY A 282 20.38 -5.78 -12.84
N ARG A 283 19.11 -5.41 -12.63
CA ARG A 283 18.20 -4.96 -13.69
C ARG A 283 18.34 -3.45 -13.94
N PHE A 284 18.49 -2.66 -12.89
CA PHE A 284 18.70 -1.23 -13.00
C PHE A 284 20.18 -0.87 -12.74
N PRO A 285 20.68 0.24 -13.31
CA PRO A 285 22.07 0.67 -13.09
C PRO A 285 22.26 1.20 -11.65
N GLU A 286 23.48 1.11 -11.12
CA GLU A 286 23.88 1.62 -9.79
C GLU A 286 23.63 3.14 -9.62
N THR A 287 23.52 3.86 -10.71
CA THR A 287 23.22 5.29 -10.77
C THR A 287 21.73 5.61 -10.65
N THR A 288 20.88 4.60 -10.52
CA THR A 288 19.43 4.77 -10.33
C THR A 288 19.13 5.51 -9.02
N ARG A 289 18.16 6.41 -9.06
CA ARG A 289 17.67 7.19 -7.92
C ARG A 289 16.15 7.31 -7.96
N SER A 290 15.52 7.27 -6.79
CA SER A 290 14.11 7.60 -6.62
C SER A 290 13.94 9.05 -6.17
N TYR A 291 12.82 9.65 -6.51
CA TYR A 291 12.44 10.98 -6.04
C TYR A 291 10.91 11.12 -6.02
N THR A 292 10.42 12.10 -5.27
CA THR A 292 9.01 12.51 -5.24
C THR A 292 8.85 13.85 -5.94
N LEU A 293 7.66 14.13 -6.45
CA LEU A 293 7.35 15.45 -7.01
C LEU A 293 7.21 16.49 -5.89
N ALA A 294 7.58 17.71 -6.18
CA ALA A 294 7.40 18.85 -5.28
C ALA A 294 5.91 19.19 -5.03
N ASP A 295 5.03 18.75 -5.92
CA ASP A 295 3.56 18.83 -5.75
C ASP A 295 3.04 17.90 -4.64
N GLY A 296 3.90 17.09 -4.04
CA GLY A 296 3.58 16.04 -3.09
C GLY A 296 3.52 14.66 -3.75
N SER A 297 3.37 13.65 -2.94
CA SER A 297 3.30 12.27 -3.41
C SER A 297 2.24 11.47 -2.66
N ILE A 298 1.39 10.76 -3.39
CA ILE A 298 0.35 9.91 -2.79
C ILE A 298 1.00 8.77 -2.01
N GLY A 299 0.58 8.63 -0.76
CA GLY A 299 0.97 7.54 0.12
C GLY A 299 -0.25 6.92 0.78
N ASN A 300 -0.19 5.62 1.02
CA ASN A 300 -1.24 4.88 1.72
C ASN A 300 -0.67 3.81 2.65
N THR A 301 -1.55 3.21 3.41
CA THR A 301 -1.28 2.06 4.27
C THR A 301 -1.78 0.80 3.57
N HIS A 302 -1.04 -0.30 3.74
CA HIS A 302 -1.49 -1.63 3.35
C HIS A 302 -2.18 -2.29 4.53
N PHE A 303 -3.29 -2.96 4.26
CA PHE A 303 -4.08 -3.63 5.30
C PHE A 303 -4.23 -5.12 5.03
N VAL A 304 -4.54 -5.86 6.09
CA VAL A 304 -5.05 -7.21 6.00
C VAL A 304 -6.41 -7.28 6.68
N ALA A 305 -7.36 -7.92 6.01
CA ALA A 305 -8.72 -8.11 6.51
C ALA A 305 -9.09 -9.59 6.54
N ILE A 306 -10.06 -9.93 7.39
CA ILE A 306 -10.58 -11.29 7.55
C ILE A 306 -12.01 -11.30 6.98
N PRO A 307 -12.34 -12.17 6.01
CA PRO A 307 -13.71 -12.33 5.53
C PRO A 307 -14.66 -12.89 6.59
N PHE A 308 -15.93 -12.52 6.49
CA PHE A 308 -17.00 -12.87 7.45
C PHE A 308 -17.21 -14.37 7.61
N ASN A 309 -16.86 -15.18 6.61
CA ASN A 309 -17.08 -16.62 6.52
C ASN A 309 -15.80 -17.45 6.64
N SER A 310 -14.69 -16.87 7.10
CA SER A 310 -13.45 -17.59 7.37
C SER A 310 -13.65 -18.64 8.46
N ASP A 311 -13.12 -19.86 8.24
CA ASP A 311 -13.07 -20.91 9.26
C ASP A 311 -11.79 -20.87 10.10
N ALA A 312 -10.81 -20.03 9.75
CA ALA A 312 -9.53 -19.87 10.43
C ALA A 312 -9.36 -18.46 11.07
N THR A 313 -10.45 -17.90 11.56
CA THR A 313 -10.49 -16.53 12.12
C THR A 313 -9.45 -16.31 13.22
N GLU A 314 -9.28 -17.26 14.17
CA GLU A 314 -8.30 -17.16 15.24
C GLU A 314 -6.87 -17.17 14.69
N ALA A 315 -6.56 -18.05 13.75
CA ALA A 315 -5.25 -18.12 13.13
C ALA A 315 -4.98 -16.88 12.26
N ALA A 316 -5.96 -16.38 11.51
CA ALA A 316 -5.84 -15.14 10.74
C ALA A 316 -5.53 -13.92 11.65
N ARG A 317 -6.16 -13.84 12.84
CA ARG A 317 -5.84 -12.82 13.86
C ARG A 317 -4.42 -12.95 14.39
N VAL A 318 -3.93 -14.17 14.63
CA VAL A 318 -2.54 -14.41 15.08
C VAL A 318 -1.55 -14.02 13.99
N VAL A 319 -1.84 -14.34 12.72
CA VAL A 319 -1.02 -13.91 11.59
C VAL A 319 -1.00 -12.38 11.49
N ALA A 320 -2.16 -11.71 11.58
CA ALA A 320 -2.25 -10.25 11.56
C ALA A 320 -1.46 -9.60 12.71
N ASP A 321 -1.53 -10.16 13.93
CA ASP A 321 -0.72 -9.70 15.06
C ASP A 321 0.78 -9.88 14.81
N PHE A 322 1.20 -11.02 14.25
CA PHE A 322 2.59 -11.26 13.90
C PHE A 322 3.10 -10.27 12.84
N LEU A 323 2.30 -9.95 11.83
CA LEU A 323 2.63 -8.96 10.80
C LEU A 323 2.89 -7.56 11.39
N LEU A 324 2.31 -7.23 12.56
CA LEU A 324 2.55 -6.01 13.32
C LEU A 324 3.74 -6.13 14.31
N SER A 325 4.36 -7.30 14.46
CA SER A 325 5.49 -7.43 15.37
C SER A 325 6.69 -6.58 14.91
N PRO A 326 7.50 -6.03 15.82
CA PRO A 326 8.69 -5.25 15.46
C PRO A 326 9.64 -6.01 14.53
N GLU A 327 9.82 -7.32 14.75
CA GLU A 327 10.65 -8.18 13.91
C GLU A 327 10.09 -8.27 12.47
N ALA A 328 8.79 -8.54 12.31
CA ALA A 328 8.17 -8.65 10.99
C ALA A 328 8.19 -7.30 10.25
N GLN A 329 7.94 -6.21 10.97
CA GLN A 329 7.97 -4.87 10.43
C GLN A 329 9.38 -4.40 10.05
N ALA A 330 10.39 -4.68 10.86
CA ALA A 330 11.78 -4.33 10.54
C ALA A 330 12.28 -5.12 9.33
N ARG A 331 11.99 -6.45 9.27
CA ARG A 331 12.33 -7.26 8.11
C ARG A 331 11.64 -6.77 6.83
N LYS A 332 10.38 -6.35 6.95
CA LYS A 332 9.60 -5.81 5.84
C LYS A 332 10.19 -4.49 5.33
N GLN A 333 10.66 -3.63 6.24
CA GLN A 333 11.25 -2.33 5.88
C GLN A 333 12.65 -2.47 5.27
N ASP A 334 13.36 -3.57 5.53
CA ASP A 334 14.69 -3.79 4.96
C ASP A 334 14.61 -3.98 3.43
N PRO A 335 15.29 -3.12 2.62
CA PRO A 335 15.28 -3.22 1.16
C PRO A 335 15.84 -4.54 0.60
N GLN A 336 16.62 -5.28 1.41
CA GLN A 336 17.12 -6.61 1.03
C GLN A 336 16.00 -7.67 1.03
N HIS A 337 14.85 -7.38 1.68
CA HIS A 337 13.73 -8.29 1.82
C HIS A 337 12.49 -7.80 1.08
N TRP A 338 12.08 -6.53 1.31
CA TRP A 338 10.96 -5.92 0.60
C TRP A 338 11.15 -4.40 0.46
N GLY A 339 11.45 -3.69 1.57
CA GLY A 339 11.59 -2.24 1.60
C GLY A 339 10.29 -1.47 1.82
N ASP A 340 9.24 -2.14 2.29
CA ASP A 340 7.95 -1.53 2.60
C ASP A 340 7.95 -0.96 4.03
N PHE A 341 7.58 0.31 4.19
CA PHE A 341 7.80 1.03 5.44
C PHE A 341 6.88 0.58 6.56
N THR A 342 7.40 0.72 7.80
CA THR A 342 6.68 0.29 8.99
C THR A 342 5.50 1.20 9.31
N VAL A 343 4.44 0.59 9.83
CA VAL A 343 3.28 1.27 10.43
C VAL A 343 3.51 1.59 11.92
N LEU A 344 4.60 1.10 12.51
CA LEU A 344 4.86 1.24 13.94
C LEU A 344 5.36 2.66 14.30
N ASP A 345 5.05 3.06 15.51
CA ASP A 345 5.67 4.17 16.21
C ASP A 345 6.98 3.70 16.85
N LEU A 346 8.09 4.07 16.25
CA LEU A 346 9.40 3.63 16.69
C LEU A 346 9.74 4.12 18.11
N ASP A 347 9.09 5.16 18.61
CA ASP A 347 9.31 5.69 19.96
C ASP A 347 8.57 4.88 21.04
N LYS A 348 7.58 4.04 20.64
CA LYS A 348 6.92 3.08 21.53
C LYS A 348 7.70 1.77 21.71
N LEU A 349 8.69 1.51 20.85
CA LEU A 349 9.42 0.25 20.84
C LEU A 349 10.40 0.12 22.02
N ALA A 350 10.57 -1.10 22.51
CA ALA A 350 11.66 -1.43 23.41
C ALA A 350 13.02 -1.19 22.69
N PRO A 351 14.11 -0.88 23.43
CA PRO A 351 15.41 -0.58 22.82
C PRO A 351 15.93 -1.69 21.91
N GLU A 352 15.70 -2.95 22.25
CA GLU A 352 16.09 -4.12 21.44
C GLU A 352 15.31 -4.21 20.13
N ASP A 353 14.01 -3.87 20.12
CA ASP A 353 13.16 -3.85 18.94
C ASP A 353 13.51 -2.63 18.07
N ARG A 354 13.77 -1.48 18.67
CA ARG A 354 14.20 -0.28 17.97
C ARG A 354 15.53 -0.51 17.22
N ALA A 355 16.45 -1.24 17.83
CA ALA A 355 17.74 -1.56 17.22
C ALA A 355 17.60 -2.35 15.90
N LEU A 356 16.51 -3.09 15.69
CA LEU A 356 16.25 -3.78 14.42
C LEU A 356 16.06 -2.77 13.27
N PHE A 357 15.38 -1.66 13.52
CA PHE A 357 15.17 -0.59 12.54
C PHE A 357 16.40 0.29 12.35
N ASP A 358 17.12 0.59 13.43
CA ASP A 358 18.35 1.41 13.39
C ASP A 358 19.48 0.70 12.62
N ALA A 359 19.42 -0.62 12.46
CA ALA A 359 20.38 -1.42 11.71
C ALA A 359 20.12 -1.46 10.20
N ILE A 360 18.94 -0.96 9.73
CA ILE A 360 18.58 -1.01 8.31
C ILE A 360 19.42 0.01 7.52
N GLU A 361 20.15 -0.47 6.54
CA GLU A 361 20.88 0.37 5.59
C GLU A 361 20.07 0.56 4.30
N PHE A 362 19.70 1.81 4.01
CA PHE A 362 19.01 2.13 2.76
C PHE A 362 20.00 2.28 1.61
N HIS A 363 19.71 1.58 0.52
CA HIS A 363 20.46 1.75 -0.73
C HIS A 363 20.25 3.18 -1.30
N PRO A 364 21.25 3.80 -1.97
CA PRO A 364 21.11 5.15 -2.54
C PRO A 364 19.96 5.34 -3.54
N ALA A 365 19.42 4.27 -4.10
CA ALA A 365 18.24 4.32 -4.96
C ALA A 365 16.91 4.42 -4.19
N THR A 366 16.90 4.13 -2.87
CA THR A 366 15.72 4.25 -2.01
C THR A 366 15.67 5.64 -1.39
N LEU A 367 14.48 6.26 -1.38
CA LEU A 367 14.20 7.40 -0.51
C LEU A 367 13.85 6.88 0.88
N PRO A 368 14.65 7.17 1.92
CA PRO A 368 14.28 6.81 3.29
C PRO A 368 13.04 7.61 3.75
N PRO A 369 12.29 7.12 4.76
CA PRO A 369 11.02 7.73 5.19
C PRO A 369 11.07 9.25 5.41
N GLY A 370 12.15 9.78 5.98
CA GLY A 370 12.32 11.22 6.23
C GLY A 370 12.60 12.08 4.99
N GLN A 371 12.70 11.50 3.79
CA GLN A 371 13.00 12.21 2.52
C GLN A 371 11.86 12.10 1.50
N LEU A 372 10.74 11.48 1.85
CA LEU A 372 9.59 11.31 0.94
C LEU A 372 8.79 12.58 0.69
N GLY A 373 9.05 13.66 1.42
CA GLY A 373 8.30 14.93 1.30
C GLY A 373 6.85 14.82 1.80
N ASP A 374 6.02 15.75 1.32
CA ASP A 374 4.61 15.83 1.75
C ASP A 374 3.80 14.67 1.16
N THR A 375 3.04 14.01 2.03
CA THR A 375 2.13 12.92 1.63
C THR A 375 0.79 13.50 1.20
N LEU A 376 0.39 13.24 -0.04
CA LEU A 376 -0.97 13.43 -0.52
C LEU A 376 -1.82 12.22 -0.13
N LEU A 377 -3.04 12.49 0.30
CA LEU A 377 -4.00 11.42 0.59
C LEU A 377 -4.55 10.82 -0.70
N GLU A 378 -4.90 9.54 -0.65
CA GLU A 378 -5.65 8.90 -1.73
C GLU A 378 -7.02 9.61 -1.88
N PRO A 379 -7.45 9.94 -3.09
CA PRO A 379 -8.83 10.38 -3.33
C PRO A 379 -9.84 9.28 -2.97
N HIS A 380 -11.07 9.69 -2.66
CA HIS A 380 -12.17 8.75 -2.51
C HIS A 380 -12.29 7.82 -3.74
N ALA A 381 -12.53 6.53 -3.51
CA ALA A 381 -12.49 5.48 -4.54
C ALA A 381 -13.31 5.82 -5.81
N ALA A 382 -14.46 6.44 -5.65
CA ALA A 382 -15.32 6.83 -6.78
C ALA A 382 -14.69 7.85 -7.76
N TRP A 383 -13.63 8.58 -7.38
CA TRP A 383 -12.86 9.39 -8.32
C TRP A 383 -12.08 8.53 -9.28
N MET A 384 -11.63 7.35 -8.81
CA MET A 384 -10.89 6.42 -9.65
C MET A 384 -11.75 5.84 -10.76
N ASP A 385 -12.99 5.45 -10.46
CA ASP A 385 -13.95 4.97 -11.47
C ASP A 385 -14.13 5.99 -12.62
N LEU A 386 -14.22 7.28 -12.27
CA LEU A 386 -14.36 8.35 -13.26
C LEU A 386 -13.08 8.56 -14.08
N ILE A 387 -11.90 8.45 -13.46
CA ILE A 387 -10.61 8.55 -14.14
C ILE A 387 -10.45 7.39 -15.11
N GLU A 388 -10.72 6.17 -14.68
CA GLU A 388 -10.60 4.98 -15.52
C GLU A 388 -11.57 4.99 -16.71
N ALA A 389 -12.82 5.35 -16.45
CA ALA A 389 -13.82 5.47 -17.50
C ALA A 389 -13.42 6.56 -18.51
N GLY A 390 -13.06 7.76 -18.04
CA GLY A 390 -12.64 8.87 -18.89
C GLY A 390 -11.35 8.57 -19.67
N TRP A 391 -10.39 7.86 -19.06
CA TRP A 391 -9.16 7.44 -19.73
C TRP A 391 -9.45 6.41 -20.84
N ARG A 392 -10.28 5.42 -20.53
CA ARG A 392 -10.69 4.38 -21.50
C ARG A 392 -11.41 4.98 -22.71
N ASP A 393 -12.30 5.92 -22.48
CA ASP A 393 -13.05 6.58 -23.55
C ASP A 393 -12.17 7.45 -24.48
N ARG A 394 -11.05 8.00 -23.95
CA ARG A 394 -10.16 8.90 -24.69
C ARG A 394 -8.98 8.20 -25.34
N TYR A 395 -8.34 7.26 -24.61
CA TYR A 395 -7.05 6.68 -24.98
C TYR A 395 -7.08 5.15 -25.04
N GLY A 396 -8.12 4.51 -24.51
CA GLY A 396 -8.29 3.06 -24.54
C GLY A 396 -8.75 2.62 -25.92
N SER A 397 -7.81 2.14 -26.75
CA SER A 397 -8.09 1.58 -28.10
C SER A 397 -7.79 0.08 -28.11
#